data_3c8f1fb5d498346bb7c3a600ebcd526f
#
_entry.id   3c8f1fb5d498346bb7c3a600ebcd526f
#
_cell.length_a   1.000
_cell.length_b   1.000
_cell.length_c   1.000
_cell.angle_alpha   90.00
_cell.angle_beta   90.00
_cell.angle_gamma   90.00
#
_symmetry.space_group_name_H-M   'P 1'
#
loop_
_entity.id
_entity.type
_entity.pdbx_description
1 polymer ?
#
loop_
_entity_poly.entity_id
_entity_poly.type
_entity_poly.pdbx_seq_one_letter_code
_entity_poly.pdbx_strand_id
1 'polypeptide(L)'
;MIRGLGCDLCAISRMEKIMADGRFLHRYFTEGERAYIAARARGAQTAAGIFAAKDALVKALGTGFGPLAPADVEITHDASGAPAYLINEKTRSALQARGAQSAFLSVTHDGDYAMATAILEG
;
A
#
# COMPACT_ATOMS: atom_id res chain seq x y z
N MET A 1 22.23 -1.43 -1.99
CA MET A 1 22.20 -0.55 -0.78
C MET A 1 20.78 -0.11 -0.50
N ILE A 2 20.39 -0.18 0.76
CA ILE A 2 19.06 0.29 1.18
C ILE A 2 18.98 1.81 1.02
N ARG A 3 17.93 2.28 0.35
CA ARG A 3 17.68 3.70 0.07
C ARG A 3 16.54 4.29 0.86
N GLY A 4 15.74 3.46 1.49
CA GLY A 4 14.64 3.92 2.32
C GLY A 4 13.95 2.78 3.03
N LEU A 5 13.32 3.11 4.14
CA LEU A 5 12.56 2.17 4.96
C LEU A 5 11.33 2.91 5.47
N GLY A 6 10.19 2.27 5.36
CA GLY A 6 8.95 2.81 5.88
C GLY A 6 8.07 1.73 6.46
N CYS A 7 7.31 2.06 7.48
CA CYS A 7 6.29 1.17 7.98
C CYS A 7 5.05 1.96 8.36
N ASP A 8 3.91 1.28 8.35
CA ASP A 8 2.63 1.89 8.72
C ASP A 8 1.74 0.87 9.41
N LEU A 9 0.89 1.36 10.28
CA LEU A 9 -0.06 0.58 11.04
C LEU A 9 -1.45 1.14 10.80
N CYS A 10 -2.40 0.29 10.41
CA CYS A 10 -3.76 0.69 10.10
C CYS A 10 -4.75 -0.14 10.92
N ALA A 11 -5.64 0.52 11.66
CA ALA A 11 -6.70 -0.16 12.41
C ALA A 11 -7.77 -0.68 11.46
N ILE A 12 -8.03 -1.99 11.53
CA ILE A 12 -9.01 -2.65 10.66
C ILE A 12 -10.42 -2.15 10.94
N SER A 13 -10.77 -1.94 12.21
CA SER A 13 -12.08 -1.42 12.60
C SER A 13 -12.32 -0.01 12.06
N ARG A 14 -11.28 0.83 12.01
CA ARG A 14 -11.38 2.16 11.42
C ARG A 14 -11.57 2.07 9.92
N MET A 15 -10.86 1.18 9.25
CA MET A 15 -11.02 0.95 7.82
C MET A 15 -12.42 0.48 7.49
N GLU A 16 -12.98 -0.42 8.29
CA GLU A 16 -14.34 -0.90 8.11
C GLU A 16 -15.36 0.24 8.13
N LYS A 17 -15.23 1.18 9.07
CA LYS A 17 -16.10 2.36 9.14
C LYS A 17 -15.95 3.27 7.92
N ILE A 18 -14.72 3.50 7.51
CA ILE A 18 -14.42 4.37 6.36
C ILE A 18 -14.95 3.75 5.06
N MET A 19 -14.86 2.42 4.92
CA MET A 19 -15.30 1.70 3.74
C MET A 19 -16.82 1.72 3.56
N ALA A 20 -17.59 2.03 4.60
CA ALA A 20 -19.03 2.20 4.48
C ALA A 20 -19.38 3.33 3.51
N ASP A 21 -18.50 4.31 3.32
CA ASP A 21 -18.60 5.33 2.29
C ASP A 21 -17.80 4.89 1.06
N GLY A 22 -18.50 4.48 0.00
CA GLY A 22 -17.85 4.00 -1.23
C GLY A 22 -16.93 5.01 -1.89
N ARG A 23 -17.05 6.32 -1.59
CA ARG A 23 -16.18 7.35 -2.13
C ARG A 23 -14.74 7.19 -1.66
N PHE A 24 -14.53 6.71 -0.42
CA PHE A 24 -13.19 6.47 0.09
C PHE A 24 -12.47 5.41 -0.75
N LEU A 25 -13.14 4.27 -1.02
CA LEU A 25 -12.56 3.22 -1.84
C LEU A 25 -12.20 3.71 -3.23
N HIS A 26 -13.09 4.48 -3.85
CA HIS A 26 -12.86 5.03 -5.19
C HIS A 26 -11.67 5.99 -5.23
N ARG A 27 -11.51 6.79 -4.18
CA ARG A 27 -10.48 7.83 -4.13
C ARG A 27 -9.10 7.30 -3.81
N TYR A 28 -9.01 6.32 -2.92
CA TYR A 28 -7.73 5.87 -2.36
C TYR A 28 -7.22 4.55 -2.91
N PHE A 29 -8.08 3.77 -3.57
CA PHE A 29 -7.71 2.47 -4.10
C PHE A 29 -7.92 2.44 -5.62
N THR A 30 -7.02 1.71 -6.31
CA THR A 30 -7.15 1.51 -7.76
C THR A 30 -8.28 0.54 -8.06
N GLU A 31 -8.69 0.47 -9.33
CA GLU A 31 -9.73 -0.49 -9.76
C GLU A 31 -9.31 -1.92 -9.43
N GLY A 32 -8.07 -2.28 -9.70
CA GLY A 32 -7.56 -3.62 -9.40
C GLY A 32 -7.58 -3.93 -7.91
N GLU A 33 -7.23 -2.96 -7.08
CA GLU A 33 -7.28 -3.13 -5.62
C GLU A 33 -8.71 -3.27 -5.12
N ARG A 34 -9.64 -2.47 -5.65
CA ARG A 34 -11.06 -2.57 -5.26
C ARG A 34 -11.62 -3.94 -5.63
N ALA A 35 -11.30 -4.46 -6.80
CA ALA A 35 -11.71 -5.79 -7.21
C ALA A 35 -11.14 -6.88 -6.29
N TYR A 36 -9.88 -6.75 -5.92
CA TYR A 36 -9.23 -7.70 -5.01
C TYR A 36 -9.89 -7.67 -3.63
N ILE A 37 -10.14 -6.48 -3.08
CA ILE A 37 -10.81 -6.31 -1.77
C ILE A 37 -12.21 -6.93 -1.82
N ALA A 38 -12.99 -6.68 -2.87
CA ALA A 38 -14.35 -7.18 -3.01
C ALA A 38 -14.40 -8.71 -3.08
N ALA A 39 -13.37 -9.34 -3.60
CA ALA A 39 -13.29 -10.79 -3.73
C ALA A 39 -12.83 -11.49 -2.45
N ARG A 40 -12.39 -10.76 -1.43
CA ARG A 40 -11.86 -11.33 -0.20
C ARG A 40 -12.94 -11.40 0.88
N ALA A 41 -12.88 -12.48 1.69
CA ALA A 41 -13.84 -12.66 2.77
C ALA A 41 -13.71 -11.61 3.87
N ARG A 42 -12.49 -11.14 4.13
CA ARG A 42 -12.19 -10.10 5.13
C ARG A 42 -11.77 -8.82 4.43
N GLY A 43 -12.71 -8.17 3.76
CA GLY A 43 -12.45 -7.00 2.95
C GLY A 43 -11.78 -5.86 3.71
N ALA A 44 -12.24 -5.55 4.92
CA ALA A 44 -11.67 -4.47 5.72
C ALA A 44 -10.22 -4.76 6.13
N GLN A 45 -9.91 -6.01 6.48
CA GLN A 45 -8.54 -6.41 6.80
C GLN A 45 -7.64 -6.28 5.57
N THR A 46 -8.12 -6.72 4.41
CA THR A 46 -7.39 -6.62 3.15
C THR A 46 -7.15 -5.16 2.78
N ALA A 47 -8.18 -4.32 2.88
CA ALA A 47 -8.08 -2.89 2.57
C ALA A 47 -7.11 -2.18 3.53
N ALA A 48 -7.14 -2.53 4.82
CA ALA A 48 -6.22 -1.96 5.80
C ALA A 48 -4.76 -2.29 5.47
N GLY A 49 -4.48 -3.52 5.06
CA GLY A 49 -3.14 -3.94 4.64
C GLY A 49 -2.66 -3.21 3.39
N ILE A 50 -3.53 -3.06 2.41
CA ILE A 50 -3.21 -2.33 1.17
C ILE A 50 -2.95 -0.86 1.47
N PHE A 51 -3.79 -0.23 2.29
CA PHE A 51 -3.61 1.17 2.67
C PHE A 51 -2.31 1.38 3.43
N ALA A 52 -2.02 0.51 4.40
CA ALA A 52 -0.75 0.55 5.13
C ALA A 52 0.46 0.40 4.19
N ALA A 53 0.35 -0.45 3.17
CA ALA A 53 1.41 -0.64 2.18
C ALA A 53 1.66 0.63 1.36
N LYS A 54 0.61 1.36 0.99
CA LYS A 54 0.74 2.63 0.26
C LYS A 54 1.46 3.67 1.13
N ASP A 55 1.05 3.81 2.38
CA ASP A 55 1.65 4.78 3.30
C ASP A 55 3.10 4.41 3.63
N ALA A 56 3.39 3.13 3.80
CA ALA A 56 4.75 2.65 4.04
C ALA A 56 5.70 3.03 2.89
N LEU A 57 5.22 2.94 1.64
CA LEU A 57 6.04 3.32 0.48
C LEU A 57 6.40 4.80 0.51
N VAL A 58 5.43 5.68 0.71
CA VAL A 58 5.70 7.13 0.69
C VAL A 58 6.49 7.57 1.92
N LYS A 59 6.41 6.85 3.03
CA LYS A 59 7.30 7.05 4.16
C LYS A 59 8.73 6.64 3.82
N ALA A 60 8.90 5.50 3.15
CA ALA A 60 10.22 5.05 2.69
C ALA A 60 10.85 6.03 1.70
N LEU A 61 10.02 6.66 0.85
CA LEU A 61 10.44 7.72 -0.06
C LEU A 61 10.78 9.03 0.68
N GLY A 62 10.30 9.19 1.89
CA GLY A 62 10.51 10.39 2.68
C GLY A 62 9.61 11.55 2.28
N THR A 63 8.60 11.32 1.47
CA THR A 63 7.75 12.38 0.92
C THR A 63 6.39 12.48 1.59
N GLY A 64 5.90 11.38 2.17
CA GLY A 64 4.48 11.26 2.47
C GLY A 64 3.66 11.31 1.18
N PHE A 65 2.34 11.33 1.30
CA PHE A 65 1.49 11.56 0.14
C PHE A 65 1.56 13.03 -0.27
N GLY A 66 1.83 13.26 -1.52
CA GLY A 66 2.03 14.58 -2.11
C GLY A 66 2.37 14.38 -3.57
N PRO A 67 3.67 14.12 -3.90
CA PRO A 67 4.06 13.77 -5.27
C PRO A 67 3.34 12.52 -5.77
N LEU A 68 3.11 11.53 -4.88
CA LEU A 68 2.28 10.37 -5.16
C LEU A 68 1.01 10.46 -4.33
N ALA A 69 -0.14 10.38 -4.99
CA ALA A 69 -1.42 10.17 -4.32
C ALA A 69 -1.59 8.68 -4.00
N PRO A 70 -2.46 8.32 -3.05
CA PRO A 70 -2.70 6.90 -2.76
C PRO A 70 -3.08 6.06 -3.99
N ALA A 71 -3.88 6.62 -4.90
CA ALA A 71 -4.29 5.91 -6.11
C ALA A 71 -3.16 5.76 -7.15
N ASP A 72 -2.05 6.46 -6.99
CA ASP A 72 -0.87 6.30 -7.86
C ASP A 72 -0.03 5.10 -7.46
N VAL A 73 -0.23 4.56 -6.26
CA VAL A 73 0.50 3.42 -5.72
C VAL A 73 -0.42 2.22 -5.74
N GLU A 74 -0.09 1.22 -6.55
CA GLU A 74 -0.91 0.01 -6.64
C GLU A 74 -0.19 -1.18 -6.03
N ILE A 75 -0.91 -1.93 -5.21
CA ILE A 75 -0.45 -3.18 -4.63
C ILE A 75 -1.10 -4.33 -5.38
N THR A 76 -0.29 -5.28 -5.84
CA THR A 76 -0.74 -6.51 -6.46
C THR A 76 -0.48 -7.68 -5.53
N HIS A 77 -1.14 -8.81 -5.79
CA HIS A 77 -0.96 -10.03 -5.02
C HIS A 77 -0.75 -11.19 -5.98
N ASP A 78 0.20 -12.05 -5.68
CA ASP A 78 0.42 -13.26 -6.47
C ASP A 78 -0.58 -14.35 -6.09
N ALA A 79 -0.46 -15.51 -6.73
CA ALA A 79 -1.37 -16.64 -6.50
C ALA A 79 -1.33 -17.15 -5.05
N SER A 80 -0.23 -16.95 -4.34
CA SER A 80 -0.11 -17.31 -2.91
C SER A 80 -0.62 -16.23 -1.97
N GLY A 81 -1.00 -15.07 -2.50
CA GLY A 81 -1.45 -13.93 -1.70
C GLY A 81 -0.34 -12.99 -1.26
N ALA A 82 0.90 -13.20 -1.71
CA ALA A 82 2.00 -12.32 -1.35
C ALA A 82 1.84 -10.96 -2.04
N PRO A 83 1.92 -9.85 -1.27
CA PRO A 83 1.76 -8.53 -1.83
C PRO A 83 3.05 -8.01 -2.46
N ALA A 84 2.91 -7.17 -3.48
CA ALA A 84 4.02 -6.47 -4.12
C ALA A 84 3.55 -5.13 -4.65
N TYR A 85 4.48 -4.19 -4.78
CA TYR A 85 4.20 -2.93 -5.45
C TYR A 85 4.24 -3.12 -6.97
N LEU A 86 3.21 -2.64 -7.65
CA LEU A 86 3.24 -2.50 -9.10
C LEU A 86 3.99 -1.21 -9.43
N ILE A 87 5.14 -1.34 -10.09
CA ILE A 87 5.97 -0.18 -10.41
C ILE A 87 5.51 0.39 -11.75
N ASN A 88 4.65 1.40 -11.68
CA ASN A 88 4.25 2.18 -12.85
C ASN A 88 5.22 3.34 -13.08
N GLU A 89 4.94 4.19 -14.06
CA GLU A 89 5.84 5.28 -14.42
C GLU A 89 6.03 6.29 -13.27
N LYS A 90 4.94 6.65 -12.58
CA LYS A 90 5.01 7.61 -11.46
C LYS A 90 5.80 7.06 -10.28
N THR A 91 5.56 5.80 -9.90
CA THR A 91 6.31 5.19 -8.81
C THR A 91 7.77 4.99 -9.17
N ARG A 92 8.07 4.65 -10.43
CA ARG A 92 9.45 4.53 -10.90
C ARG A 92 10.19 5.86 -10.78
N SER A 93 9.56 6.96 -11.21
CA SER A 93 10.16 8.29 -11.08
C SER A 93 10.43 8.64 -9.62
N ALA A 94 9.50 8.34 -8.73
CA ALA A 94 9.65 8.59 -7.30
C ALA A 94 10.81 7.76 -6.71
N LEU A 95 10.92 6.48 -7.10
CA LEU A 95 12.02 5.63 -6.68
C LEU A 95 13.36 6.18 -7.15
N GLN A 96 13.44 6.57 -8.42
CA GLN A 96 14.66 7.13 -9.01
C GLN A 96 15.11 8.39 -8.30
N ALA A 97 14.16 9.27 -7.93
CA ALA A 97 14.47 10.48 -7.18
C ALA A 97 15.10 10.17 -5.82
N ARG A 98 14.85 9.00 -5.26
CA ARG A 98 15.43 8.53 -4.00
C ARG A 98 16.70 7.68 -4.20
N GLY A 99 17.10 7.47 -5.45
CA GLY A 99 18.24 6.61 -5.77
C GLY A 99 17.91 5.13 -5.69
N ALA A 100 16.63 4.78 -5.75
CA ALA A 100 16.17 3.40 -5.65
C ALA A 100 15.78 2.85 -7.03
N GLN A 101 15.89 1.53 -7.17
CA GLN A 101 15.49 0.80 -8.37
C GLN A 101 14.36 -0.16 -8.08
N SER A 102 14.20 -0.59 -6.83
CA SER A 102 13.21 -1.57 -6.44
C SER A 102 12.63 -1.22 -5.07
N ALA A 103 11.42 -1.74 -4.84
CA ALA A 103 10.71 -1.59 -3.58
C ALA A 103 10.19 -2.97 -3.15
N PHE A 104 10.49 -3.35 -1.93
CA PHE A 104 10.04 -4.62 -1.34
C PHE A 104 8.97 -4.34 -0.29
N LEU A 105 8.03 -5.25 -0.16
CA LEU A 105 6.86 -5.08 0.69
C LEU A 105 6.60 -6.33 1.51
N SER A 106 6.30 -6.12 2.78
CA SER A 106 5.74 -7.16 3.65
C SER A 106 4.53 -6.60 4.38
N VAL A 107 3.48 -7.41 4.50
CA VAL A 107 2.24 -7.03 5.19
C VAL A 107 1.91 -8.12 6.20
N THR A 108 1.53 -7.72 7.40
CA THR A 108 1.11 -8.63 8.45
C THR A 108 -0.14 -8.09 9.14
N HIS A 109 -0.85 -8.98 9.83
CA HIS A 109 -2.08 -8.63 10.56
C HIS A 109 -2.02 -9.29 11.93
N ASP A 110 -2.49 -8.58 12.94
CA ASP A 110 -2.67 -9.13 14.28
C ASP A 110 -3.75 -8.32 15.00
N GLY A 111 -4.76 -9.04 15.51
CA GLY A 111 -5.88 -8.41 16.19
C GLY A 111 -6.60 -7.44 15.25
N ASP A 112 -6.76 -6.20 15.69
CA ASP A 112 -7.44 -5.15 14.94
C ASP A 112 -6.50 -4.34 14.06
N TYR A 113 -5.27 -4.83 13.78
CA TYR A 113 -4.29 -4.04 13.06
C TYR A 113 -3.72 -4.78 11.85
N ALA A 114 -3.51 -4.03 10.78
CA ALA A 114 -2.67 -4.43 9.67
C ALA A 114 -1.41 -3.55 9.69
N MET A 115 -0.26 -4.15 9.41
CA MET A 115 1.01 -3.45 9.37
C MET A 115 1.72 -3.76 8.05
N ALA A 116 2.35 -2.75 7.47
CA ALA A 116 3.14 -2.92 6.27
C ALA A 116 4.53 -2.34 6.47
N THR A 117 5.52 -2.98 5.84
CA THR A 117 6.90 -2.50 5.80
C THR A 117 7.36 -2.44 4.36
N ALA A 118 7.93 -1.30 3.96
CA ALA A 118 8.50 -1.08 2.65
C ALA A 118 10.00 -0.85 2.78
N ILE A 119 10.77 -1.49 1.90
CA ILE A 119 12.21 -1.29 1.81
C ILE A 119 12.54 -0.91 0.37
N LEU A 120 13.28 0.19 0.21
CA LEU A 120 13.76 0.64 -1.09
C LEU A 120 15.22 0.25 -1.25
N GLU A 121 15.57 -0.24 -2.43
CA GLU A 121 16.92 -0.67 -2.73
C GLU A 121 17.39 -0.09 -4.07
N GLY A 122 18.63 0.29 -4.09
CA GLY A 122 19.29 0.77 -5.31
C GLY A 122 20.82 0.61 -5.27
#